data_518caf51569553b1eacf6e4a9e430ed4
#
_entry.id   518caf51569553b1eacf6e4a9e430ed4
#
_cell.length_a   1.000
_cell.length_b   1.000
_cell.length_c   1.000
_cell.angle_alpha   90.00
_cell.angle_beta   90.00
_cell.angle_gamma   90.00
#
_symmetry.space_group_name_H-M   'P 1'
#
loop_
_entity.id
_entity.type
_entity.pdbx_description
1 polymer ?
#
loop_
_entity_poly.entity_id
_entity_poly.type
_entity_poly.pdbx_seq_one_letter_code
_entity_poly.pdbx_strand_id
1 'polypeptide(L)'
;MIQSLLIIILIWIVILLSQDVYTQDEEQDDDLVVTDYTQTENDQTYVVLTDAIEENSHIVSQPLQKTSYAKINYAYGLVIDPEKLLNSKTELNSVTNKKNALDQKINESEKHFKILVELNQDNKNVSDLVVHEKEIEIKNLKYDRRASQNQIEGLFNNINQNWGNEFVSLLKNPNSNKLRCLFQNACRLAKVTFDSFLNEDLNLKKIFVSSFNNSEEYSEALYISHSPVADPTIQGYSYFYLINNTQFALGTKIKAGINQSDDDKNHLFIPNEAVIWSNGKAWVYTREIDQPKFIRRSLSDAHEIENGFIINEGYFEEGQLIVIDGSQLLLSEEFKYQIKNENED
;
A
#
# COMPACT_ATOMS: atom_id res chain seq x y z
N MET A 1 -20.92 -68.51 -70.70
CA MET A 1 -22.03 -67.53 -70.70
C MET A 1 -22.97 -67.66 -69.47
N ILE A 2 -23.39 -68.86 -69.06
CA ILE A 2 -24.28 -68.99 -67.87
C ILE A 2 -23.63 -68.54 -66.56
N GLN A 3 -22.34 -68.76 -66.33
CA GLN A 3 -21.63 -68.34 -65.12
C GLN A 3 -21.44 -66.82 -64.98
N SER A 4 -21.26 -66.12 -66.10
CA SER A 4 -21.15 -64.66 -66.05
C SER A 4 -22.47 -63.95 -65.76
N LEU A 5 -23.61 -64.59 -66.19
CA LEU A 5 -24.94 -64.08 -65.90
C LEU A 5 -25.29 -64.24 -64.41
N LEU A 6 -24.86 -65.36 -63.82
CA LEU A 6 -25.04 -65.60 -62.35
C LEU A 6 -24.29 -64.63 -61.48
N ILE A 7 -23.10 -64.25 -61.89
CA ILE A 7 -22.28 -63.26 -61.16
C ILE A 7 -22.90 -61.85 -61.22
N ILE A 8 -23.43 -61.47 -62.39
CA ILE A 8 -24.14 -60.19 -62.56
C ILE A 8 -25.43 -60.13 -61.72
N ILE A 9 -26.18 -61.22 -61.66
CA ILE A 9 -27.39 -61.31 -60.83
C ILE A 9 -27.02 -61.24 -59.36
N LEU A 10 -25.89 -61.83 -58.88
CA LEU A 10 -25.43 -61.83 -57.52
C LEU A 10 -24.98 -60.47 -57.15
N ILE A 11 -24.27 -59.73 -58.00
CA ILE A 11 -23.87 -58.35 -57.81
C ILE A 11 -25.08 -57.42 -57.68
N TRP A 12 -26.11 -57.65 -58.55
CA TRP A 12 -27.37 -56.90 -58.52
C TRP A 12 -28.12 -57.10 -57.18
N ILE A 13 -28.16 -58.35 -56.70
CA ILE A 13 -28.79 -58.69 -55.42
C ILE A 13 -28.03 -58.04 -54.25
N VAL A 14 -26.72 -58.05 -54.32
CA VAL A 14 -25.90 -57.34 -53.26
C VAL A 14 -26.10 -55.81 -53.25
N ILE A 15 -26.23 -55.21 -54.43
CA ILE A 15 -26.55 -53.79 -54.60
C ILE A 15 -27.96 -53.47 -54.10
N LEU A 16 -28.97 -54.32 -54.42
CA LEU A 16 -30.35 -54.14 -53.91
C LEU A 16 -30.41 -54.28 -52.36
N LEU A 17 -29.72 -55.27 -51.77
CA LEU A 17 -29.67 -55.45 -50.34
C LEU A 17 -28.85 -54.37 -49.61
N SER A 18 -27.88 -53.73 -50.28
CA SER A 18 -27.13 -52.59 -49.72
C SER A 18 -27.93 -51.28 -49.76
N GLN A 19 -28.90 -51.15 -50.70
CA GLN A 19 -29.75 -49.95 -50.70
C GLN A 19 -30.75 -49.94 -49.54
N ASP A 20 -31.26 -51.09 -49.12
CA ASP A 20 -32.19 -51.21 -48.00
C ASP A 20 -31.45 -50.91 -46.61
N VAL A 21 -30.12 -51.05 -46.58
CA VAL A 21 -29.32 -50.70 -45.37
C VAL A 21 -29.01 -49.20 -45.30
N TYR A 22 -29.03 -48.52 -46.46
CA TYR A 22 -28.78 -47.07 -46.49
C TYR A 22 -30.03 -46.18 -46.41
N THR A 23 -31.22 -46.75 -46.40
CA THR A 23 -32.50 -46.03 -46.33
C THR A 23 -33.17 -46.13 -44.94
N GLN A 24 -32.50 -46.67 -43.90
CA GLN A 24 -33.00 -46.74 -42.54
C GLN A 24 -32.20 -45.87 -41.52
N ASP A 25 -31.33 -45.03 -42.02
CA ASP A 25 -30.95 -43.85 -41.25
C ASP A 25 -31.84 -42.68 -41.76
N GLU A 26 -33.13 -42.73 -41.58
CA GLU A 26 -33.88 -41.53 -41.26
C GLU A 26 -33.28 -41.07 -39.93
N GLU A 27 -32.46 -40.04 -39.99
CA GLU A 27 -32.23 -39.19 -38.88
C GLU A 27 -33.59 -38.92 -38.22
N GLN A 28 -33.91 -39.68 -37.19
CA GLN A 28 -34.67 -39.13 -36.13
C GLN A 28 -33.80 -37.95 -35.69
N ASP A 29 -34.09 -36.79 -36.27
CA ASP A 29 -33.89 -35.52 -35.60
C ASP A 29 -34.65 -35.71 -34.27
N ASP A 30 -33.95 -36.34 -33.30
CA ASP A 30 -34.26 -36.18 -31.92
C ASP A 30 -34.03 -34.67 -31.76
N ASP A 31 -35.05 -33.90 -32.06
CA ASP A 31 -35.23 -32.56 -31.51
C ASP A 31 -35.15 -32.75 -29.99
N LEU A 32 -33.91 -32.87 -29.53
CA LEU A 32 -33.60 -32.69 -28.12
C LEU A 32 -34.21 -31.33 -27.81
N VAL A 33 -35.38 -31.35 -27.22
CA VAL A 33 -36.01 -30.14 -26.68
C VAL A 33 -34.97 -29.58 -25.74
N VAL A 34 -34.07 -28.76 -26.28
CA VAL A 34 -33.06 -28.04 -25.49
C VAL A 34 -33.89 -27.12 -24.65
N THR A 35 -34.16 -27.56 -23.43
CA THR A 35 -34.89 -26.76 -22.46
C THR A 35 -34.06 -25.51 -22.25
N ASP A 36 -34.60 -24.38 -22.63
CA ASP A 36 -33.96 -23.07 -22.44
C ASP A 36 -34.20 -22.66 -21.00
N TYR A 37 -33.11 -22.61 -20.25
CA TYR A 37 -33.10 -22.18 -18.85
C TYR A 37 -32.74 -20.67 -18.68
N THR A 38 -32.66 -19.92 -19.77
CA THR A 38 -32.30 -18.52 -19.75
C THR A 38 -33.49 -17.62 -20.00
N GLN A 39 -33.53 -16.51 -19.31
CA GLN A 39 -34.53 -15.45 -19.50
C GLN A 39 -33.80 -14.11 -19.53
N THR A 40 -34.17 -13.21 -20.43
CA THR A 40 -33.65 -11.87 -20.52
C THR A 40 -34.72 -10.88 -20.09
N GLU A 41 -34.42 -10.10 -19.07
CA GLU A 41 -35.26 -9.01 -18.58
C GLU A 41 -34.42 -7.77 -18.43
N ASN A 42 -34.84 -6.62 -18.95
CA ASN A 42 -34.15 -5.33 -18.85
C ASN A 42 -32.65 -5.38 -19.23
N ASP A 43 -32.32 -6.04 -20.32
CA ASP A 43 -30.94 -6.28 -20.83
C ASP A 43 -30.04 -7.10 -19.89
N GLN A 44 -30.62 -7.79 -18.90
CA GLN A 44 -29.91 -8.73 -18.06
C GLN A 44 -30.36 -10.16 -18.35
N THR A 45 -29.39 -11.06 -18.51
CA THR A 45 -29.64 -12.47 -18.69
C THR A 45 -29.60 -13.18 -17.35
N TYR A 46 -30.66 -13.97 -17.10
CA TYR A 46 -30.82 -14.78 -15.91
C TYR A 46 -30.84 -16.26 -16.32
N VAL A 47 -30.24 -17.10 -15.49
CA VAL A 47 -30.43 -18.53 -15.56
C VAL A 47 -31.50 -18.92 -14.57
N VAL A 48 -32.60 -19.54 -15.05
CA VAL A 48 -33.72 -19.93 -14.22
C VAL A 48 -33.83 -21.46 -14.20
N LEU A 49 -33.60 -22.05 -13.05
CA LEU A 49 -33.64 -23.51 -12.87
C LEU A 49 -34.85 -23.89 -12.02
N THR A 50 -35.25 -25.16 -12.09
CA THR A 50 -36.18 -25.71 -11.10
C THR A 50 -35.42 -26.23 -9.91
N ASP A 51 -36.04 -26.28 -8.74
CA ASP A 51 -35.41 -26.79 -7.51
C ASP A 51 -34.81 -28.21 -7.72
N ALA A 52 -35.48 -29.05 -8.48
CA ALA A 52 -35.00 -30.39 -8.81
C ALA A 52 -33.72 -30.38 -9.66
N ILE A 53 -33.58 -29.41 -10.56
CA ILE A 53 -32.39 -29.27 -11.40
C ILE A 53 -31.24 -28.67 -10.58
N GLU A 54 -31.52 -27.69 -9.75
CA GLU A 54 -30.55 -27.08 -8.83
C GLU A 54 -29.92 -28.15 -7.92
N GLU A 55 -30.76 -29.02 -7.32
CA GLU A 55 -30.30 -30.11 -6.45
C GLU A 55 -29.52 -31.18 -7.22
N ASN A 56 -30.02 -31.63 -8.40
CA ASN A 56 -29.33 -32.64 -9.22
C ASN A 56 -28.02 -32.15 -9.80
N SER A 57 -27.88 -30.83 -10.02
CA SER A 57 -26.70 -30.21 -10.58
C SER A 57 -25.69 -29.79 -9.49
N HIS A 58 -25.96 -30.08 -8.22
CA HIS A 58 -25.13 -29.75 -7.07
C HIS A 58 -24.78 -28.25 -7.02
N ILE A 59 -25.76 -27.39 -7.34
CA ILE A 59 -25.57 -25.96 -7.20
C ILE A 59 -25.76 -25.58 -5.73
N VAL A 60 -24.69 -25.07 -5.12
CA VAL A 60 -24.68 -24.69 -3.71
C VAL A 60 -24.53 -23.19 -3.59
N SER A 61 -25.41 -22.56 -2.82
CA SER A 61 -25.36 -21.12 -2.54
C SER A 61 -25.16 -20.88 -1.05
N GLN A 62 -24.43 -19.80 -0.71
CA GLN A 62 -24.25 -19.34 0.67
C GLN A 62 -24.51 -17.84 0.79
N PRO A 63 -24.97 -17.34 1.95
CA PRO A 63 -25.16 -15.93 2.15
C PRO A 63 -23.82 -15.20 2.30
N LEU A 64 -23.71 -14.03 1.67
CA LEU A 64 -22.59 -13.11 1.86
C LEU A 64 -22.56 -12.60 3.29
N GLN A 65 -21.38 -12.61 3.88
CA GLN A 65 -21.15 -12.15 5.25
C GLN A 65 -20.27 -10.91 5.26
N LYS A 66 -20.58 -10.00 6.17
CA LYS A 66 -19.71 -8.85 6.44
C LYS A 66 -18.38 -9.30 7.02
N THR A 67 -17.35 -8.65 6.58
CA THR A 67 -15.99 -8.86 7.06
C THR A 67 -15.32 -7.50 7.30
N SER A 68 -14.42 -7.47 8.27
CA SER A 68 -13.51 -6.34 8.42
C SER A 68 -12.30 -6.58 7.52
N TYR A 69 -12.04 -5.66 6.62
CA TYR A 69 -10.85 -5.71 5.77
C TYR A 69 -10.01 -4.46 6.01
N ALA A 70 -8.76 -4.66 6.33
CA ALA A 70 -7.79 -3.58 6.41
C ALA A 70 -6.87 -3.66 5.19
N LYS A 71 -7.02 -2.71 4.28
CA LYS A 71 -6.09 -2.59 3.15
C LYS A 71 -4.72 -2.22 3.68
N ILE A 72 -3.72 -3.05 3.39
CA ILE A 72 -2.33 -2.75 3.74
C ILE A 72 -1.71 -1.98 2.57
N ASN A 73 -1.39 -0.72 2.80
CA ASN A 73 -0.58 0.04 1.86
C ASN A 73 0.89 -0.29 2.12
N TYR A 74 1.52 -0.90 1.13
CA TYR A 74 2.94 -1.23 1.19
C TYR A 74 3.81 -0.07 0.74
N ALA A 75 4.96 0.07 1.38
CA ALA A 75 5.99 1.01 1.04
C ALA A 75 7.36 0.35 1.15
N TYR A 76 8.35 0.99 0.58
CA TYR A 76 9.72 0.50 0.60
C TYR A 76 10.64 1.55 1.20
N GLY A 77 11.68 1.10 1.85
CA GLY A 77 12.58 2.01 2.52
C GLY A 77 13.96 1.43 2.78
N LEU A 78 14.75 2.24 3.43
CA LEU A 78 16.12 1.94 3.76
C LEU A 78 16.38 2.33 5.22
N VAL A 79 17.09 1.48 5.95
CA VAL A 79 17.69 1.85 7.24
C VAL A 79 18.90 2.73 6.95
N ILE A 80 18.79 4.01 7.27
CA ILE A 80 19.80 5.01 6.91
C ILE A 80 20.79 5.22 8.05
N ASP A 81 22.03 5.55 7.65
CA ASP A 81 23.07 5.95 8.61
C ASP A 81 22.81 7.37 9.10
N PRO A 82 22.62 7.56 10.40
CA PRO A 82 22.41 8.88 11.00
C PRO A 82 23.73 9.68 11.18
N GLU A 83 24.88 9.21 10.71
CA GLU A 83 26.19 9.81 10.95
C GLU A 83 26.21 11.33 10.65
N LYS A 84 25.68 11.75 9.50
CA LYS A 84 25.62 13.18 9.14
C LYS A 84 24.81 14.01 10.14
N LEU A 85 23.71 13.47 10.66
CA LEU A 85 22.90 14.13 11.69
C LEU A 85 23.65 14.19 13.02
N LEU A 86 24.34 13.12 13.40
CA LEU A 86 25.13 13.02 14.61
C LEU A 86 26.32 13.99 14.59
N ASN A 87 27.01 14.09 13.45
CA ASN A 87 28.11 15.03 13.24
C ASN A 87 27.61 16.48 13.33
N SER A 88 26.48 16.81 12.70
CA SER A 88 25.86 18.14 12.83
C SER A 88 25.50 18.48 14.29
N LYS A 89 25.02 17.52 15.08
CA LYS A 89 24.76 17.71 16.52
C LYS A 89 26.03 18.01 17.30
N THR A 90 27.10 17.27 17.03
CA THR A 90 28.39 17.45 17.71
C THR A 90 28.98 18.83 17.40
N GLU A 91 28.92 19.25 16.14
CA GLU A 91 29.35 20.58 15.72
C GLU A 91 28.49 21.69 16.36
N LEU A 92 27.15 21.51 16.35
CA LEU A 92 26.22 22.44 17.00
C LEU A 92 26.53 22.63 18.48
N ASN A 93 26.81 21.54 19.19
CA ASN A 93 27.20 21.60 20.61
C ASN A 93 28.51 22.35 20.78
N SER A 94 29.53 22.11 19.96
CA SER A 94 30.84 22.78 20.00
C SER A 94 30.69 24.28 19.79
N VAL A 95 29.96 24.72 18.77
CA VAL A 95 29.74 26.13 18.44
C VAL A 95 28.88 26.81 19.52
N THR A 96 27.89 26.11 20.06
CA THR A 96 27.06 26.63 21.17
C THR A 96 27.89 26.84 22.42
N ASN A 97 28.79 25.92 22.79
CA ASN A 97 29.69 26.07 23.92
C ASN A 97 30.68 27.23 23.71
N LYS A 98 31.23 27.40 22.49
CA LYS A 98 32.06 28.54 22.13
C LYS A 98 31.30 29.87 22.32
N LYS A 99 30.07 29.95 21.80
CA LYS A 99 29.22 31.13 21.97
C LYS A 99 28.97 31.45 23.45
N ASN A 100 28.65 30.44 24.27
CA ASN A 100 28.40 30.61 25.70
C ASN A 100 29.66 31.08 26.43
N ALA A 101 30.85 30.58 26.09
CA ALA A 101 32.11 31.05 26.63
C ALA A 101 32.40 32.51 26.23
N LEU A 102 32.08 32.90 24.99
CA LEU A 102 32.17 34.29 24.55
C LEU A 102 31.20 35.21 25.31
N ASP A 103 29.96 34.76 25.54
CA ASP A 103 28.98 35.52 26.34
C ASP A 103 29.49 35.79 27.77
N GLN A 104 30.12 34.78 28.40
CA GLN A 104 30.76 34.97 29.71
C GLN A 104 31.92 35.98 29.67
N LYS A 105 32.85 35.83 28.68
CA LYS A 105 33.97 36.75 28.51
C LYS A 105 33.51 38.20 28.26
N ILE A 106 32.48 38.40 27.44
CA ILE A 106 31.88 39.71 27.18
C ILE A 106 31.36 40.29 28.47
N ASN A 107 30.60 39.56 29.26
CA ASN A 107 30.04 40.03 30.51
C ASN A 107 31.14 40.44 31.54
N GLU A 108 32.21 39.63 31.65
CA GLU A 108 33.36 39.95 32.49
C GLU A 108 34.12 41.20 32.00
N SER A 109 34.37 41.27 30.69
CA SER A 109 35.06 42.43 30.09
C SER A 109 34.26 43.72 30.21
N GLU A 110 32.92 43.65 30.06
CA GLU A 110 32.05 44.82 30.26
C GLU A 110 32.04 45.31 31.71
N LYS A 111 32.08 44.41 32.71
CA LYS A 111 32.22 44.77 34.11
C LYS A 111 33.60 45.51 34.40
N HIS A 112 34.66 44.89 33.82
CA HIS A 112 36.00 45.50 33.96
C HIS A 112 36.09 46.87 33.26
N PHE A 113 35.49 46.99 32.07
CA PHE A 113 35.41 48.24 31.32
C PHE A 113 34.75 49.39 32.17
N LYS A 114 33.63 49.09 32.83
CA LYS A 114 32.95 50.03 33.69
C LYS A 114 33.88 50.57 34.82
N ILE A 115 34.64 49.67 35.46
CA ILE A 115 35.63 50.06 36.51
C ILE A 115 36.71 50.95 35.90
N LEU A 116 37.25 50.61 34.71
CA LEU A 116 38.26 51.42 34.05
C LEU A 116 37.73 52.80 33.67
N VAL A 117 36.51 52.96 33.26
CA VAL A 117 35.87 54.24 32.95
C VAL A 117 35.71 55.08 34.20
N GLU A 118 35.29 54.52 35.35
CA GLU A 118 35.18 55.20 36.62
C GLU A 118 36.55 55.70 37.11
N LEU A 119 37.59 54.85 37.04
CA LEU A 119 38.95 55.19 37.39
C LEU A 119 39.59 56.27 36.47
N ASN A 120 39.24 56.29 35.20
CA ASN A 120 39.68 57.32 34.27
C ASN A 120 39.03 58.68 34.57
N GLN A 121 37.75 58.68 34.98
CA GLN A 121 37.02 59.89 35.36
C GLN A 121 37.49 60.43 36.71
N ASP A 122 37.90 59.56 37.66
CA ASP A 122 38.41 59.92 38.96
C ASP A 122 39.91 60.18 38.91
N ASN A 123 40.33 61.47 38.72
CA ASN A 123 41.69 61.96 38.64
C ASN A 123 42.58 61.34 37.55
N LYS A 124 42.03 60.71 36.50
CA LYS A 124 42.79 60.07 35.42
C LYS A 124 43.79 59.01 35.85
N ASN A 125 43.47 58.26 36.91
CA ASN A 125 44.28 57.15 37.41
C ASN A 125 44.55 56.08 36.39
N VAL A 126 43.69 55.98 35.29
CA VAL A 126 43.86 55.12 34.14
C VAL A 126 43.88 56.00 32.90
N SER A 127 44.75 55.67 31.92
CA SER A 127 44.86 56.46 30.70
C SER A 127 43.66 56.16 29.71
N ASP A 128 43.31 57.17 28.89
CA ASP A 128 42.30 57.05 27.83
C ASP A 128 42.63 55.92 26.89
N LEU A 129 43.90 55.61 26.68
CA LEU A 129 44.35 54.49 25.84
C LEU A 129 43.89 53.15 26.40
N VAL A 130 44.04 52.86 27.66
CA VAL A 130 43.64 51.60 28.30
C VAL A 130 42.12 51.39 28.21
N VAL A 131 41.37 52.48 28.44
CA VAL A 131 39.89 52.44 28.28
C VAL A 131 39.52 52.11 26.86
N HIS A 132 40.15 52.75 25.87
CA HIS A 132 39.90 52.52 24.46
C HIS A 132 40.31 51.11 24.01
N GLU A 133 41.48 50.62 24.48
CA GLU A 133 41.90 49.23 24.18
C GLU A 133 40.85 48.20 24.68
N LYS A 134 40.30 48.42 25.90
CA LYS A 134 39.28 47.53 26.46
C LYS A 134 37.95 47.60 25.67
N GLU A 135 37.58 48.78 25.17
CA GLU A 135 36.42 48.94 24.30
C GLU A 135 36.57 48.15 23.01
N ILE A 136 37.76 48.21 22.36
CA ILE A 136 38.06 47.45 21.13
C ILE A 136 38.02 45.96 21.43
N GLU A 137 38.56 45.49 22.55
CA GLU A 137 38.50 44.07 22.96
C GLU A 137 37.05 43.59 23.06
N ILE A 138 36.19 44.32 23.76
CA ILE A 138 34.77 43.98 23.87
C ILE A 138 34.08 43.94 22.51
N LYS A 139 34.38 44.88 21.62
CA LYS A 139 33.85 44.95 20.30
C LYS A 139 34.24 43.70 19.48
N ASN A 140 35.49 43.27 19.55
CA ASN A 140 35.98 42.04 18.88
C ASN A 140 35.30 40.80 19.45
N LEU A 141 35.16 40.66 20.76
CA LEU A 141 34.43 39.55 21.38
C LEU A 141 32.96 39.47 20.92
N LYS A 142 32.32 40.65 20.75
CA LYS A 142 30.95 40.73 20.24
C LYS A 142 30.86 40.28 18.76
N TYR A 143 31.88 40.62 17.96
CA TYR A 143 31.94 40.11 16.57
C TYR A 143 32.13 38.61 16.55
N ASP A 144 33.01 38.00 17.35
CA ASP A 144 33.22 36.57 17.44
C ASP A 144 31.98 35.83 17.92
N ARG A 145 31.27 36.39 18.89
CA ARG A 145 29.98 35.87 19.34
C ARG A 145 28.96 35.87 18.23
N ARG A 146 28.86 36.96 17.45
CA ARG A 146 27.94 37.06 16.30
C ARG A 146 28.28 36.06 15.21
N ALA A 147 29.59 35.87 14.94
CA ALA A 147 30.03 34.84 13.99
C ALA A 147 29.61 33.43 14.44
N SER A 148 29.77 33.12 15.73
CA SER A 148 29.30 31.83 16.29
C SER A 148 27.78 31.68 16.21
N GLN A 149 27.01 32.73 16.43
CA GLN A 149 25.56 32.73 16.30
C GLN A 149 25.14 32.45 14.83
N ASN A 150 25.77 33.12 13.86
CA ASN A 150 25.51 32.90 12.44
C ASN A 150 25.85 31.47 12.02
N GLN A 151 26.93 30.88 12.59
CA GLN A 151 27.28 29.49 12.34
C GLN A 151 26.23 28.52 12.89
N ILE A 152 25.69 28.76 14.09
CA ILE A 152 24.57 27.97 14.65
C ILE A 152 23.36 28.04 13.75
N GLU A 153 22.98 29.21 13.25
CA GLU A 153 21.85 29.39 12.33
C GLU A 153 22.08 28.65 11.00
N GLY A 154 23.30 28.73 10.46
CA GLY A 154 23.69 27.98 9.26
C GLY A 154 23.57 26.47 9.45
N LEU A 155 23.98 25.94 10.60
CA LEU A 155 23.84 24.51 10.93
C LEU A 155 22.37 24.11 11.02
N PHE A 156 21.50 24.88 11.66
CA PHE A 156 20.07 24.61 11.71
C PHE A 156 19.42 24.66 10.33
N ASN A 157 19.81 25.60 9.48
CA ASN A 157 19.30 25.70 8.11
C ASN A 157 19.70 24.44 7.29
N ASN A 158 20.95 24.01 7.42
CA ASN A 158 21.42 22.78 6.76
C ASN A 158 20.65 21.54 7.24
N ILE A 159 20.42 21.43 8.55
CA ILE A 159 19.64 20.33 9.11
C ILE A 159 18.19 20.38 8.59
N ASN A 160 17.58 21.56 8.57
CA ASN A 160 16.22 21.73 8.08
C ASN A 160 16.08 21.30 6.60
N GLN A 161 17.05 21.67 5.76
CA GLN A 161 17.04 21.31 4.33
C GLN A 161 17.20 19.82 4.08
N ASN A 162 18.00 19.12 4.89
CA ASN A 162 18.29 17.70 4.67
C ASN A 162 17.37 16.76 5.47
N TRP A 163 16.89 17.18 6.65
CA TRP A 163 16.19 16.33 7.60
C TRP A 163 14.77 16.85 7.96
N GLY A 164 14.50 18.13 7.71
CA GLY A 164 13.23 18.76 8.06
C GLY A 164 13.22 19.44 9.43
N ASN A 165 12.19 20.25 9.66
CA ASN A 165 12.05 21.09 10.84
C ASN A 165 11.90 20.28 12.15
N GLU A 166 11.30 19.08 12.06
CA GLU A 166 11.17 18.21 13.24
C GLU A 166 12.52 17.81 13.82
N PHE A 167 13.52 17.51 12.97
CA PHE A 167 14.88 17.22 13.44
C PHE A 167 15.56 18.45 14.05
N VAL A 168 15.30 19.66 13.54
CA VAL A 168 15.75 20.91 14.18
C VAL A 168 15.15 21.03 15.58
N SER A 169 13.86 20.75 15.73
CA SER A 169 13.15 20.79 17.01
C SER A 169 13.68 19.74 17.98
N LEU A 170 13.93 18.52 17.50
CA LEU A 170 14.53 17.44 18.28
C LEU A 170 15.95 17.82 18.77
N LEU A 171 16.76 18.47 17.92
CA LEU A 171 18.13 18.88 18.26
C LEU A 171 18.18 20.04 19.26
N LYS A 172 17.19 20.90 19.24
CA LYS A 172 17.01 21.98 20.25
C LYS A 172 16.60 21.44 21.62
N ASN A 173 16.00 20.25 21.67
CA ASN A 173 15.56 19.64 22.93
C ASN A 173 16.63 18.66 23.46
N PRO A 174 17.37 19.03 24.54
CA PRO A 174 18.44 18.18 25.08
C PRO A 174 17.92 16.86 25.69
N ASN A 175 16.63 16.79 26.04
CA ASN A 175 16.01 15.65 26.68
C ASN A 175 15.24 14.75 25.69
N SER A 176 15.43 14.91 24.37
CA SER A 176 14.77 14.10 23.36
C SER A 176 15.18 12.64 23.48
N ASN A 177 14.24 11.79 23.88
CA ASN A 177 14.43 10.33 23.95
C ASN A 177 14.70 9.72 22.55
N LYS A 178 14.10 10.28 21.50
CA LYS A 178 14.29 9.84 20.11
C LYS A 178 15.76 10.02 19.67
N LEU A 179 16.34 11.18 19.93
CA LEU A 179 17.75 11.42 19.62
C LEU A 179 18.69 10.61 20.51
N ARG A 180 18.37 10.50 21.79
CA ARG A 180 19.20 9.69 22.71
C ARG A 180 19.28 8.24 22.24
N CYS A 181 18.17 7.67 21.81
CA CYS A 181 18.10 6.33 21.25
C CYS A 181 19.05 6.16 20.04
N LEU A 182 19.05 7.12 19.10
CA LEU A 182 19.95 7.12 17.94
C LEU A 182 21.42 7.26 18.34
N PHE A 183 21.74 8.18 19.27
CA PHE A 183 23.11 8.38 19.77
C PHE A 183 23.67 7.16 20.50
N GLN A 184 22.82 6.45 21.24
CA GLN A 184 23.20 5.24 21.96
C GLN A 184 23.18 3.98 21.08
N ASN A 185 22.89 4.13 19.78
CA ASN A 185 22.74 3.00 18.86
C ASN A 185 21.67 1.98 19.30
N ALA A 186 20.70 2.42 20.12
CA ALA A 186 19.63 1.59 20.68
C ALA A 186 18.40 1.50 19.76
N CYS A 187 18.36 2.27 18.68
CA CYS A 187 17.34 2.24 17.65
C CYS A 187 17.95 2.55 16.26
N ARG A 188 17.15 2.39 15.23
CA ARG A 188 17.53 2.65 13.83
C ARG A 188 16.68 3.75 13.25
N LEU A 189 17.27 4.56 12.40
CA LEU A 189 16.57 5.55 11.58
C LEU A 189 16.27 4.93 10.22
N ALA A 190 15.01 4.96 9.81
CA ALA A 190 14.59 4.50 8.51
C ALA A 190 13.99 5.65 7.70
N LYS A 191 14.23 5.63 6.39
CA LYS A 191 13.54 6.45 5.41
C LYS A 191 12.64 5.53 4.59
N VAL A 192 11.33 5.75 4.65
CA VAL A 192 10.30 4.93 3.96
C VAL A 192 9.60 5.82 2.95
N THR A 193 9.43 5.32 1.72
CA THR A 193 8.82 6.05 0.61
C THR A 193 7.54 5.35 0.19
N PHE A 194 6.45 6.09 0.18
CA PHE A 194 5.12 5.68 -0.30
C PHE A 194 4.89 6.28 -1.69
N ASP A 195 4.15 5.59 -2.53
CA ASP A 195 3.78 6.00 -3.89
C ASP A 195 2.83 7.21 -3.92
N SER A 196 2.02 7.35 -2.87
CA SER A 196 1.04 8.42 -2.70
C SER A 196 1.34 9.27 -1.46
N PHE A 197 0.89 10.52 -1.50
CA PHE A 197 0.94 11.37 -0.31
C PHE A 197 -0.04 10.84 0.73
N LEU A 198 0.46 10.53 1.91
CA LEU A 198 -0.35 10.07 3.01
C LEU A 198 -0.81 11.29 3.82
N ASN A 199 -2.12 11.52 3.87
CA ASN A 199 -2.69 12.52 4.76
C ASN A 199 -2.41 12.14 6.23
N GLU A 200 -2.22 13.14 7.08
CA GLU A 200 -1.93 12.95 8.52
C GLU A 200 -3.02 12.15 9.27
N ASP A 201 -4.23 12.09 8.72
CA ASP A 201 -5.37 11.31 9.24
C ASP A 201 -5.19 9.79 9.07
N LEU A 202 -4.41 9.36 8.09
CA LEU A 202 -3.98 7.97 8.00
C LEU A 202 -2.95 7.73 9.10
N ASN A 203 -3.10 6.67 9.86
CA ASN A 203 -2.32 6.27 11.05
C ASN A 203 -0.79 6.20 10.81
N LEU A 204 -0.21 7.29 10.27
CA LEU A 204 1.23 7.47 10.00
C LEU A 204 2.08 7.28 11.26
N LYS A 205 1.47 7.45 12.45
CA LYS A 205 2.18 7.41 13.73
C LYS A 205 2.95 6.13 13.94
N LYS A 206 2.45 5.01 13.40
CA LYS A 206 3.05 3.68 13.53
C LYS A 206 2.91 2.91 12.23
N ILE A 207 4.01 2.32 11.79
CA ILE A 207 4.04 1.38 10.68
C ILE A 207 4.73 0.10 11.12
N PHE A 208 4.49 -0.98 10.41
CA PHE A 208 5.21 -2.23 10.59
C PHE A 208 6.27 -2.35 9.50
N VAL A 209 7.48 -2.69 9.89
CA VAL A 209 8.61 -2.86 8.95
C VAL A 209 9.19 -4.25 9.08
N SER A 210 9.56 -4.83 7.96
CA SER A 210 10.28 -6.11 7.87
C SER A 210 11.45 -6.00 6.92
N SER A 211 12.45 -6.87 7.09
CA SER A 211 13.52 -7.02 6.11
C SER A 211 13.01 -7.79 4.90
N PHE A 212 13.55 -7.51 3.71
CA PHE A 212 13.26 -8.31 2.51
C PHE A 212 13.64 -9.79 2.65
N ASN A 213 14.65 -10.07 3.47
CA ASN A 213 15.14 -11.45 3.67
C ASN A 213 14.34 -12.21 4.73
N ASN A 214 13.58 -11.52 5.58
CA ASN A 214 12.75 -12.11 6.61
C ASN A 214 11.46 -11.30 6.72
N SER A 215 10.48 -11.68 5.91
CA SER A 215 9.18 -10.98 5.85
C SER A 215 8.21 -11.39 6.97
N GLU A 216 8.55 -12.40 7.76
CA GLU A 216 7.70 -12.88 8.85
C GLU A 216 7.95 -12.12 10.16
N GLU A 217 9.13 -11.53 10.34
CA GLU A 217 9.46 -10.72 11.51
C GLU A 217 9.18 -9.25 11.26
N TYR A 218 8.12 -8.76 11.84
CA TYR A 218 7.75 -7.34 11.80
C TYR A 218 8.24 -6.62 13.04
N SER A 219 8.75 -5.41 12.83
CA SER A 219 9.10 -4.47 13.89
C SER A 219 8.28 -3.20 13.75
N GLU A 220 7.83 -2.67 14.88
CA GLU A 220 7.15 -1.38 14.91
C GLU A 220 8.13 -0.24 14.62
N ALA A 221 7.72 0.69 13.75
CA ALA A 221 8.45 1.90 13.45
C ALA A 221 7.58 3.13 13.73
N LEU A 222 8.14 4.09 14.48
CA LEU A 222 7.46 5.29 14.92
C LEU A 222 7.77 6.46 14.00
N TYR A 223 6.76 7.17 13.58
CA TYR A 223 6.87 8.37 12.75
C TYR A 223 7.69 9.46 13.43
N ILE A 224 8.56 10.10 12.64
CA ILE A 224 9.29 11.31 13.07
C ILE A 224 8.80 12.51 12.27
N SER A 225 8.96 12.48 10.94
CA SER A 225 8.62 13.59 10.05
C SER A 225 8.55 13.18 8.59
N HIS A 226 7.99 14.05 7.75
CA HIS A 226 8.19 14.02 6.31
C HIS A 226 9.66 14.33 5.98
N SER A 227 10.22 13.65 4.98
CA SER A 227 11.56 13.93 4.47
C SER A 227 11.51 15.06 3.43
N PRO A 228 12.28 16.13 3.59
CA PRO A 228 12.34 17.19 2.58
C PRO A 228 13.06 16.75 1.30
N VAL A 229 13.78 15.63 1.37
CA VAL A 229 14.54 15.08 0.24
C VAL A 229 13.90 13.78 -0.21
N ALA A 230 13.50 13.69 -1.48
CA ALA A 230 12.95 12.48 -2.08
C ALA A 230 13.97 11.34 -2.07
N ASP A 231 13.49 10.10 -2.21
CA ASP A 231 14.36 8.95 -2.44
C ASP A 231 14.83 8.95 -3.90
N PRO A 232 16.14 8.76 -4.18
CA PRO A 232 16.65 8.79 -5.55
C PRO A 232 16.24 7.58 -6.40
N THR A 233 15.83 6.47 -5.76
CA THR A 233 15.50 5.20 -6.43
C THR A 233 14.00 4.91 -6.46
N ILE A 234 13.26 5.41 -5.48
CA ILE A 234 11.83 5.17 -5.33
C ILE A 234 11.11 6.50 -5.47
N GLN A 235 10.30 6.62 -6.53
CA GLN A 235 9.44 7.80 -6.69
C GLN A 235 8.33 7.78 -5.66
N GLY A 236 8.08 8.93 -5.03
CA GLY A 236 7.03 9.07 -4.05
C GLY A 236 7.38 10.01 -2.90
N TYR A 237 6.61 9.92 -1.85
CA TYR A 237 6.73 10.75 -0.65
C TYR A 237 7.49 9.99 0.42
N SER A 238 8.60 10.55 0.87
CA SER A 238 9.49 9.91 1.84
C SER A 238 9.22 10.43 3.25
N TYR A 239 9.29 9.53 4.21
CA TYR A 239 9.06 9.82 5.63
C TYR A 239 10.15 9.17 6.48
N PHE A 240 10.51 9.83 7.59
CA PHE A 240 11.44 9.30 8.56
C PHE A 240 10.72 8.58 9.69
N TYR A 241 11.22 7.39 10.01
CA TYR A 241 10.73 6.54 11.08
C TYR A 241 11.85 6.07 11.99
N LEU A 242 11.52 5.86 13.26
CA LEU A 242 12.40 5.29 14.27
C LEU A 242 12.00 3.84 14.53
N ILE A 243 12.92 2.90 14.30
CA ILE A 243 12.73 1.48 14.55
C ILE A 243 13.41 1.12 15.86
N ASN A 244 12.64 0.59 16.82
CA ASN A 244 13.16 0.19 18.14
C ASN A 244 13.83 -1.20 18.11
N ASN A 245 14.25 -1.66 16.94
CA ASN A 245 14.93 -2.93 16.77
C ASN A 245 16.32 -2.70 16.16
N THR A 246 17.37 -3.15 16.86
CA THR A 246 18.76 -2.99 16.46
C THR A 246 19.28 -4.09 15.54
N GLN A 247 18.48 -5.13 15.28
CA GLN A 247 18.84 -6.22 14.36
C GLN A 247 18.95 -5.76 12.90
N PHE A 248 18.25 -4.66 12.54
CA PHE A 248 18.41 -4.07 11.23
C PHE A 248 19.80 -3.41 11.10
N ALA A 249 20.64 -3.91 10.22
CA ALA A 249 21.91 -3.26 9.88
C ALA A 249 21.65 -1.96 9.11
N LEU A 250 22.61 -1.01 9.19
CA LEU A 250 22.58 0.20 8.36
C LEU A 250 22.69 -0.21 6.88
N GLY A 251 21.87 0.41 6.02
CA GLY A 251 21.78 0.05 4.61
C GLY A 251 20.82 -1.12 4.32
N THR A 252 20.17 -1.71 5.32
CA THR A 252 19.16 -2.75 5.08
C THR A 252 17.95 -2.16 4.37
N LYS A 253 17.56 -2.79 3.25
CA LYS A 253 16.29 -2.51 2.57
C LYS A 253 15.14 -3.12 3.37
N ILE A 254 14.10 -2.34 3.57
CA ILE A 254 12.93 -2.73 4.35
C ILE A 254 11.64 -2.58 3.52
N LYS A 255 10.69 -3.48 3.79
CA LYS A 255 9.29 -3.36 3.36
C LYS A 255 8.51 -2.82 4.55
N ALA A 256 7.70 -1.83 4.33
CA ALA A 256 6.82 -1.24 5.33
C ALA A 256 5.36 -1.49 4.98
N GLY A 257 4.51 -1.64 5.98
CA GLY A 257 3.07 -1.75 5.81
C GLY A 257 2.35 -0.78 6.74
N ILE A 258 1.39 -0.06 6.19
CA ILE A 258 0.41 0.71 6.97
C ILE A 258 -0.92 -0.01 6.86
N ASN A 259 -1.48 -0.39 7.99
CA ASN A 259 -2.86 -0.81 8.04
C ASN A 259 -3.73 0.44 7.87
N GLN A 260 -4.36 0.54 6.73
CA GLN A 260 -5.48 1.43 6.57
C GLN A 260 -6.67 0.72 7.23
N SER A 261 -6.86 0.95 8.52
CA SER A 261 -8.07 0.49 9.19
C SER A 261 -9.22 1.32 8.62
N ASP A 262 -9.89 0.77 7.62
CA ASP A 262 -11.26 1.13 7.36
C ASP A 262 -12.04 0.50 8.52
N ASP A 263 -12.34 1.30 9.54
CA ASP A 263 -13.18 0.89 10.68
C ASP A 263 -14.64 0.62 10.24
N ASP A 264 -14.95 0.88 8.97
CA ASP A 264 -16.23 0.55 8.37
C ASP A 264 -16.28 -0.95 8.04
N LYS A 265 -17.07 -1.66 8.85
CA LYS A 265 -17.45 -3.07 8.64
C LYS A 265 -18.35 -3.27 7.39
N ASN A 266 -18.17 -2.47 6.35
CA ASN A 266 -19.02 -2.45 5.17
C ASN A 266 -18.41 -3.23 4.00
N HIS A 267 -17.53 -4.17 4.31
CA HIS A 267 -16.95 -5.06 3.31
C HIS A 267 -17.64 -6.43 3.35
N LEU A 268 -17.81 -7.01 2.17
CA LEU A 268 -18.32 -8.38 2.00
C LEU A 268 -17.19 -9.25 1.47
N PHE A 269 -17.14 -10.49 1.95
CA PHE A 269 -16.15 -11.48 1.51
C PHE A 269 -16.77 -12.46 0.52
N ILE A 270 -16.11 -12.62 -0.63
CA ILE A 270 -16.46 -13.58 -1.70
C ILE A 270 -15.32 -14.60 -1.79
N PRO A 271 -15.54 -15.87 -1.45
CA PRO A 271 -14.50 -16.89 -1.49
C PRO A 271 -14.12 -17.24 -2.94
N ASN A 272 -12.89 -17.73 -3.15
CA ASN A 272 -12.39 -18.11 -4.48
C ASN A 272 -13.25 -19.15 -5.18
N GLU A 273 -13.90 -20.05 -4.44
CA GLU A 273 -14.78 -21.09 -4.93
C GLU A 273 -16.00 -20.52 -5.65
N ALA A 274 -16.47 -19.34 -5.26
CA ALA A 274 -17.61 -18.68 -5.90
C ALA A 274 -17.22 -17.98 -7.22
N VAL A 275 -15.93 -17.78 -7.49
CA VAL A 275 -15.45 -16.94 -8.59
C VAL A 275 -15.25 -17.75 -9.86
N ILE A 276 -15.82 -17.24 -10.94
CA ILE A 276 -15.59 -17.75 -12.29
C ILE A 276 -14.87 -16.72 -13.14
N TRP A 277 -14.01 -17.19 -14.02
CA TRP A 277 -13.27 -16.35 -14.94
C TRP A 277 -13.86 -16.48 -16.35
N SER A 278 -14.32 -15.37 -16.90
CA SER A 278 -14.84 -15.29 -18.27
C SER A 278 -14.33 -14.01 -18.94
N ASN A 279 -13.81 -14.14 -20.16
CA ASN A 279 -13.23 -13.03 -20.94
C ASN A 279 -12.20 -12.19 -20.16
N GLY A 280 -11.35 -12.85 -19.34
CA GLY A 280 -10.31 -12.20 -18.55
C GLY A 280 -10.81 -11.38 -17.36
N LYS A 281 -12.08 -11.53 -16.98
CA LYS A 281 -12.70 -10.86 -15.83
C LYS A 281 -13.23 -11.87 -14.83
N ALA A 282 -13.20 -11.48 -13.56
CA ALA A 282 -13.78 -12.25 -12.47
C ALA A 282 -15.28 -11.94 -12.33
N TRP A 283 -16.07 -13.00 -12.14
CA TRP A 283 -17.53 -12.94 -12.00
C TRP A 283 -17.98 -13.86 -10.88
N VAL A 284 -19.19 -13.62 -10.38
CA VAL A 284 -19.89 -14.46 -9.41
C VAL A 284 -21.36 -14.55 -9.80
N TYR A 285 -22.00 -15.70 -9.54
CA TYR A 285 -23.45 -15.80 -9.64
C TYR A 285 -24.11 -15.50 -8.31
N THR A 286 -25.10 -14.62 -8.32
CA THR A 286 -26.00 -14.39 -7.19
C THR A 286 -27.33 -15.09 -7.44
N ARG A 287 -27.93 -15.65 -6.38
CA ARG A 287 -29.24 -16.30 -6.40
C ARG A 287 -30.27 -15.39 -5.70
N GLU A 288 -31.44 -15.25 -6.29
CA GLU A 288 -32.55 -14.58 -5.63
C GLU A 288 -33.17 -15.48 -4.53
N ILE A 289 -33.55 -14.90 -3.41
CA ILE A 289 -33.97 -15.65 -2.20
C ILE A 289 -35.25 -16.46 -2.48
N ASP A 290 -36.22 -15.86 -3.17
CA ASP A 290 -37.56 -16.41 -3.35
C ASP A 290 -37.74 -17.19 -4.68
N GLN A 291 -36.72 -17.21 -5.55
CA GLN A 291 -36.78 -17.84 -6.86
C GLN A 291 -35.48 -18.51 -7.22
N PRO A 292 -35.45 -19.65 -7.88
CA PRO A 292 -34.24 -20.29 -8.39
C PRO A 292 -33.71 -19.55 -9.63
N LYS A 293 -33.47 -18.25 -9.48
CA LYS A 293 -33.06 -17.33 -10.53
C LYS A 293 -31.65 -16.83 -10.21
N PHE A 294 -30.72 -17.04 -11.14
CA PHE A 294 -29.31 -16.75 -10.99
C PHE A 294 -28.89 -15.65 -11.93
N ILE A 295 -28.16 -14.67 -11.43
CA ILE A 295 -27.62 -13.58 -12.22
C ILE A 295 -26.12 -13.46 -12.04
N ARG A 296 -25.39 -13.31 -13.14
CA ARG A 296 -23.96 -13.09 -13.15
C ARG A 296 -23.63 -11.64 -12.82
N ARG A 297 -22.76 -11.41 -11.83
CA ARG A 297 -22.30 -10.09 -11.40
C ARG A 297 -20.78 -9.97 -11.51
N SER A 298 -20.31 -8.83 -12.00
CA SER A 298 -18.88 -8.54 -12.15
C SER A 298 -18.22 -8.24 -10.81
N LEU A 299 -16.96 -8.70 -10.65
CA LEU A 299 -16.09 -8.39 -9.55
C LEU A 299 -15.01 -7.35 -9.92
N SER A 300 -15.23 -6.52 -10.96
CA SER A 300 -14.24 -5.52 -11.40
C SER A 300 -13.82 -4.54 -10.34
N ASP A 301 -14.70 -4.21 -9.40
CA ASP A 301 -14.45 -3.27 -8.30
C ASP A 301 -14.04 -3.97 -6.99
N ALA A 302 -13.92 -5.30 -7.01
CA ALA A 302 -13.51 -6.08 -5.87
C ALA A 302 -11.97 -6.08 -5.74
N HIS A 303 -11.50 -6.15 -4.49
CA HIS A 303 -10.09 -6.28 -4.18
C HIS A 303 -9.73 -7.74 -3.96
N GLU A 304 -8.84 -8.29 -4.81
CA GLU A 304 -8.37 -9.68 -4.71
C GLU A 304 -7.46 -9.84 -3.49
N ILE A 305 -7.69 -10.90 -2.72
CA ILE A 305 -6.87 -11.34 -1.59
C ILE A 305 -6.55 -12.83 -1.77
N GLU A 306 -5.66 -13.38 -0.94
CA GLU A 306 -5.19 -14.76 -1.08
C GLU A 306 -6.32 -15.81 -1.14
N ASN A 307 -7.40 -15.62 -0.36
CA ASN A 307 -8.49 -16.60 -0.23
C ASN A 307 -9.80 -16.18 -0.92
N GLY A 308 -9.81 -15.09 -1.68
CA GLY A 308 -11.03 -14.61 -2.31
C GLY A 308 -10.98 -13.12 -2.69
N PHE A 309 -12.13 -12.49 -2.64
CA PHE A 309 -12.31 -11.10 -3.00
C PHE A 309 -13.03 -10.34 -1.89
N ILE A 310 -12.63 -9.09 -1.70
CA ILE A 310 -13.29 -8.13 -0.82
C ILE A 310 -13.98 -7.09 -1.68
N ILE A 311 -15.25 -6.86 -1.42
CA ILE A 311 -16.03 -5.84 -2.11
C ILE A 311 -16.76 -4.94 -1.11
N ASN A 312 -16.94 -3.67 -1.46
CA ASN A 312 -17.73 -2.75 -0.66
C ASN A 312 -19.22 -3.07 -0.75
N GLU A 313 -19.94 -2.90 0.34
CA GLU A 313 -21.41 -2.97 0.35
C GLU A 313 -21.97 -1.91 -0.62
N GLY A 314 -23.01 -2.25 -1.36
CA GLY A 314 -23.68 -1.38 -2.33
C GLY A 314 -24.05 -2.08 -3.62
N TYR A 315 -23.10 -2.70 -4.32
CA TYR A 315 -23.40 -3.55 -5.50
C TYR A 315 -23.82 -4.96 -5.09
N PHE A 316 -23.34 -5.43 -3.93
CA PHE A 316 -23.77 -6.63 -3.22
C PHE A 316 -24.28 -6.23 -1.84
N GLU A 317 -25.19 -7.04 -1.29
CA GLU A 317 -25.81 -6.81 0.01
C GLU A 317 -25.47 -7.93 0.99
N GLU A 318 -25.44 -7.61 2.29
CA GLU A 318 -25.29 -8.62 3.34
C GLU A 318 -26.45 -9.61 3.28
N GLY A 319 -26.14 -10.91 3.36
CA GLY A 319 -27.13 -11.97 3.29
C GLY A 319 -27.57 -12.36 1.87
N GLN A 320 -27.13 -11.63 0.84
CA GLN A 320 -27.34 -12.02 -0.55
C GLN A 320 -26.70 -13.37 -0.82
N LEU A 321 -27.44 -14.29 -1.46
CA LEU A 321 -26.95 -15.62 -1.79
C LEU A 321 -25.99 -15.55 -2.98
N ILE A 322 -24.79 -16.11 -2.82
CA ILE A 322 -23.82 -16.34 -3.91
C ILE A 322 -23.62 -17.82 -4.13
N VAL A 323 -23.45 -18.21 -5.38
CA VAL A 323 -23.16 -19.61 -5.76
C VAL A 323 -21.69 -19.89 -5.49
N ILE A 324 -21.43 -20.92 -4.69
CA ILE A 324 -20.07 -21.38 -4.34
C ILE A 324 -19.69 -22.69 -5.04
N ASP A 325 -20.67 -23.44 -5.54
CA ASP A 325 -20.48 -24.63 -6.33
C ASP A 325 -21.51 -24.68 -7.48
N GLY A 326 -21.13 -25.23 -8.64
CA GLY A 326 -22.00 -25.28 -9.82
C GLY A 326 -21.98 -24.02 -10.70
N SER A 327 -21.18 -22.98 -10.38
CA SER A 327 -21.12 -21.72 -11.15
C SER A 327 -20.72 -21.92 -12.61
N GLN A 328 -19.88 -22.92 -12.93
CA GLN A 328 -19.47 -23.23 -14.30
C GLN A 328 -20.62 -23.77 -15.14
N LEU A 329 -21.54 -24.51 -14.56
CA LEU A 329 -22.72 -25.00 -15.22
C LEU A 329 -23.66 -23.85 -15.59
N LEU A 330 -23.88 -22.92 -14.66
CA LEU A 330 -24.67 -21.72 -14.93
C LEU A 330 -24.06 -20.89 -16.07
N LEU A 331 -22.74 -20.76 -16.11
CA LEU A 331 -22.04 -20.08 -17.19
C LEU A 331 -22.27 -20.82 -18.55
N SER A 332 -22.19 -22.15 -18.56
CA SER A 332 -22.43 -22.94 -19.75
C SER A 332 -23.86 -22.76 -20.28
N GLU A 333 -24.87 -22.74 -19.42
CA GLU A 333 -26.27 -22.51 -19.83
C GLU A 333 -26.45 -21.07 -20.39
N GLU A 334 -25.83 -20.07 -19.78
CA GLU A 334 -25.88 -18.70 -20.28
C GLU A 334 -25.24 -18.54 -21.66
N PHE A 335 -24.13 -19.25 -21.95
CA PHE A 335 -23.48 -19.23 -23.26
C PHE A 335 -24.27 -19.99 -24.34
N LYS A 336 -24.98 -21.05 -24.00
CA LYS A 336 -25.88 -21.75 -24.98
C LYS A 336 -26.92 -20.77 -25.53
N TYR A 337 -27.46 -19.90 -24.70
CA TYR A 337 -28.40 -18.87 -25.13
C TYR A 337 -27.78 -17.88 -26.11
N GLN A 338 -26.55 -17.39 -25.83
CA GLN A 338 -25.87 -16.44 -26.72
C GLN A 338 -25.58 -17.03 -28.09
N ILE A 339 -25.13 -18.28 -28.16
CA ILE A 339 -24.87 -19.00 -29.44
C ILE A 339 -26.13 -19.17 -30.23
N LYS A 340 -27.29 -19.42 -29.60
CA LYS A 340 -28.57 -19.61 -30.27
C LYS A 340 -29.06 -18.32 -30.93
N ASN A 341 -28.91 -17.17 -30.25
CA ASN A 341 -29.29 -15.86 -30.80
C ASN A 341 -28.43 -15.41 -31.99
N GLU A 342 -27.14 -15.78 -32.03
CA GLU A 342 -26.25 -15.47 -33.17
C GLU A 342 -26.56 -16.29 -34.42
N ASN A 343 -27.27 -17.40 -34.31
CA ASN A 343 -27.65 -18.29 -35.43
C ASN A 343 -29.09 -18.04 -35.97
N GLU A 344 -29.85 -17.16 -35.31
CA GLU A 344 -31.24 -16.83 -35.73
C GLU A 344 -31.34 -15.49 -36.50
N ASP A 345 -30.26 -14.71 -36.67
CA ASP A 345 -30.12 -13.55 -37.54
C ASP A 345 -29.52 -13.97 -38.91
#